data_967cf326890010bcf7866b796001bc79
#
_entry.id   967cf326890010bcf7866b796001bc79
#
_cell.length_a   1.000
_cell.length_b   1.000
_cell.length_c   1.000
_cell.angle_alpha   90.00
_cell.angle_beta   90.00
_cell.angle_gamma   90.00
#
_symmetry.space_group_name_H-M   'P 1'
#
loop_
_entity.id
_entity.type
_entity.pdbx_description
1 polymer ?
#
loop_
_entity_poly.entity_id
_entity_poly.type
_entity_poly.pdbx_seq_one_letter_code
_entity_poly.pdbx_strand_id
1 'polypeptide(L)'
;MEKNIHEDCGVAMIRLLKPLEYYQEKYGTWMYGLNKLYLMMEKQHNRGQEGAGLASVKLSSEPGNEYMFRERAEGKNAVTEIFANVHKHYKDFSQEKLSDVSFVKANLPFAGELYMGHLRYSTTGKSGLSYVHPFLRRNNWKAKNLCMCGNFNMTNIEDIFEKLTDQGQCPRIYSDTYLLLELMGHRLDREVERNFVDAQKLGLTKKDITHYIEEHVQMSNVLKTTMEDFDGGYVICGQTGSGEMFSIRDPWAIRPAFYYIDDEIVALASERPVLQTTFDLECEDIKELQPGQALIVNRRGECSLQQILEPKERADCSFERIYFSRGSDRDIYKEREQLGRQLTEPVLKAVDYNTTHTVLSYIPNTAEVAFYGLIHGFKEWIDARKVEQLSALGDNPSPDELYNIIRQDVRSEKVAWKDIKLRTFITEGTSRKDLASHVYDITYECIQPYKDNLVIIDDSIVRGTTLKESILRILDRLHPKKIVVVSSAPQIRYPDYYGIDMPRLEEFCVFRATIALIRERGMEHLLKEIYEACKKELEKPKDDAKNPIKNAVRAIYKPFTVDEINRKIIEMLRPEGMTTPVELVFQSVEGLHNAIPKHRGDWYFTGNYPTPGGMRLVNQAFINYYEHVHPTLSEA
;
A
#
# COMPACT_ATOMS: atom_id res chain seq x y z
N MET A 1 -11.45 4.94 -19.09
CA MET A 1 -10.02 4.64 -18.82
C MET A 1 -9.96 3.58 -17.75
N GLU A 2 -9.63 2.36 -18.12
CA GLU A 2 -9.42 1.32 -17.13
C GLU A 2 -8.07 1.57 -16.46
N LYS A 3 -8.11 2.02 -15.22
CA LYS A 3 -6.92 2.05 -14.37
C LYS A 3 -6.72 0.64 -13.79
N ASN A 4 -5.58 0.04 -14.04
CA ASN A 4 -5.13 -1.12 -13.27
C ASN A 4 -5.07 -0.72 -11.79
N ILE A 5 -5.23 -1.70 -10.89
CA ILE A 5 -4.94 -1.49 -9.47
C ILE A 5 -3.48 -1.07 -9.39
N HIS A 6 -3.25 0.11 -8.84
CA HIS A 6 -1.94 0.68 -8.74
C HIS A 6 -1.48 0.71 -7.27
N GLU A 7 -0.20 0.82 -7.06
CA GLU A 7 0.53 0.55 -5.83
C GLU A 7 0.51 1.74 -4.86
N ASP A 8 0.66 1.47 -3.57
CA ASP A 8 0.75 2.46 -2.50
C ASP A 8 2.04 3.30 -2.56
N CYS A 9 2.00 4.52 -2.00
CA CYS A 9 3.17 5.38 -1.84
C CYS A 9 4.24 4.74 -0.94
N GLY A 10 5.53 5.02 -1.24
CA GLY A 10 6.66 4.67 -0.41
C GLY A 10 7.27 5.88 0.27
N VAL A 11 7.63 5.77 1.56
CA VAL A 11 8.36 6.79 2.30
C VAL A 11 9.71 6.28 2.76
N ALA A 12 10.70 7.17 2.78
CA ALA A 12 12.04 6.91 3.30
C ALA A 12 12.55 8.14 4.04
N MET A 13 13.16 7.96 5.20
CA MET A 13 13.79 9.04 5.97
C MET A 13 15.12 8.59 6.55
N ILE A 14 16.09 9.51 6.58
CA ILE A 14 17.37 9.30 7.22
C ILE A 14 17.77 10.57 7.96
N ARG A 15 18.15 10.44 9.24
CA ARG A 15 18.81 11.43 10.06
C ARG A 15 20.21 10.96 10.38
N LEU A 16 21.21 11.70 9.96
CA LEU A 16 22.61 11.50 10.32
C LEU A 16 22.85 12.09 11.72
N LEU A 17 23.28 11.27 12.69
CA LEU A 17 23.50 11.68 14.09
C LEU A 17 24.92 12.22 14.33
N LYS A 18 25.84 11.94 13.42
CA LYS A 18 27.22 12.46 13.45
C LYS A 18 27.37 13.57 12.39
N PRO A 19 28.40 14.43 12.50
CA PRO A 19 28.70 15.41 11.46
C PRO A 19 29.18 14.75 10.17
N LEU A 20 29.02 15.42 9.02
CA LEU A 20 29.37 14.85 7.69
C LEU A 20 30.85 14.43 7.60
N GLU A 21 31.76 15.07 8.38
CA GLU A 21 33.18 14.71 8.49
C GLU A 21 33.34 13.25 8.95
N TYR A 22 32.53 12.79 9.90
CA TYR A 22 32.54 11.41 10.37
C TYR A 22 32.26 10.40 9.26
N TYR A 23 31.26 10.68 8.43
CA TYR A 23 30.91 9.77 7.31
C TYR A 23 31.95 9.82 6.20
N GLN A 24 32.56 10.99 5.97
CA GLN A 24 33.67 11.11 5.04
C GLN A 24 34.87 10.26 5.49
N GLU A 25 35.20 10.29 6.78
CA GLU A 25 36.31 9.51 7.33
C GLU A 25 36.01 8.00 7.35
N LYS A 26 34.82 7.61 7.86
CA LYS A 26 34.48 6.22 8.08
C LYS A 26 34.10 5.48 6.78
N TYR A 27 33.32 6.13 5.91
CA TYR A 27 32.74 5.53 4.71
C TYR A 27 33.33 6.07 3.41
N GLY A 28 34.29 6.97 3.48
CA GLY A 28 34.93 7.57 2.31
C GLY A 28 34.07 8.59 1.55
N THR A 29 32.90 8.95 2.08
CA THR A 29 32.00 9.91 1.42
C THR A 29 31.08 10.64 2.39
N TRP A 30 31.00 11.96 2.25
CA TRP A 30 30.02 12.79 2.95
C TRP A 30 28.58 12.55 2.42
N MET A 31 28.43 11.99 1.20
CA MET A 31 27.14 11.67 0.60
C MET A 31 26.51 10.40 1.18
N TYR A 32 26.98 9.86 2.30
CA TYR A 32 26.50 8.63 2.90
C TYR A 32 24.96 8.62 3.02
N GLY A 33 24.36 9.66 3.63
CA GLY A 33 22.91 9.76 3.81
C GLY A 33 22.16 9.82 2.48
N LEU A 34 22.66 10.59 1.50
CA LEU A 34 22.06 10.71 0.17
C LEU A 34 22.12 9.37 -0.59
N ASN A 35 23.26 8.67 -0.54
CA ASN A 35 23.44 7.37 -1.18
C ASN A 35 22.55 6.29 -0.55
N LYS A 36 22.41 6.30 0.77
CA LYS A 36 21.51 5.39 1.48
C LYS A 36 20.05 5.69 1.16
N LEU A 37 19.66 6.97 1.07
CA LEU A 37 18.32 7.36 0.63
C LEU A 37 18.01 6.85 -0.79
N TYR A 38 18.95 6.98 -1.73
CA TYR A 38 18.82 6.42 -3.06
C TYR A 38 18.50 4.93 -3.03
N LEU A 39 19.30 4.15 -2.29
CA LEU A 39 19.08 2.71 -2.14
C LEU A 39 17.72 2.40 -1.50
N MET A 40 17.31 3.14 -0.47
CA MET A 40 16.00 2.95 0.16
C MET A 40 14.85 3.22 -0.82
N MET A 41 14.96 4.25 -1.66
CA MET A 41 13.96 4.56 -2.67
C MET A 41 13.93 3.51 -3.79
N GLU A 42 15.08 3.09 -4.32
CA GLU A 42 15.17 2.01 -5.31
C GLU A 42 14.64 0.67 -4.77
N LYS A 43 14.89 0.36 -3.50
CA LYS A 43 14.37 -0.86 -2.85
C LYS A 43 12.84 -0.82 -2.63
N GLN A 44 12.22 0.33 -2.74
CA GLN A 44 10.76 0.51 -2.66
C GLN A 44 10.11 0.73 -4.05
N HIS A 45 10.77 0.33 -5.15
CA HIS A 45 10.25 0.51 -6.51
C HIS A 45 8.93 -0.26 -6.79
N ASN A 46 8.58 -1.23 -5.96
CA ASN A 46 7.26 -1.88 -5.96
C ASN A 46 6.14 -0.93 -5.51
N ARG A 47 6.48 0.16 -4.79
CA ARG A 47 5.56 1.25 -4.43
C ARG A 47 5.72 2.38 -5.45
N GLY A 48 4.84 3.25 -5.60
CA GLY A 48 4.80 4.45 -6.44
C GLY A 48 5.77 4.54 -7.64
N GLN A 49 5.23 4.45 -8.86
CA GLN A 49 6.03 4.55 -10.10
C GLN A 49 5.63 5.78 -10.96
N GLU A 50 4.81 6.68 -10.46
CA GLU A 50 4.31 7.84 -11.20
C GLU A 50 5.12 9.11 -10.94
N GLY A 51 5.94 9.10 -9.92
CA GLY A 51 6.81 10.20 -9.57
C GLY A 51 7.61 9.91 -8.32
N ALA A 52 8.66 10.68 -8.11
CA ALA A 52 9.49 10.61 -6.91
C ALA A 52 9.98 12.01 -6.51
N GLY A 53 10.33 12.14 -5.25
CA GLY A 53 10.96 13.35 -4.78
C GLY A 53 11.78 13.13 -3.55
N LEU A 54 12.74 14.01 -3.35
CA LEU A 54 13.58 14.04 -2.16
C LEU A 54 13.65 15.44 -1.56
N ALA A 55 13.89 15.51 -0.27
CA ALA A 55 14.24 16.74 0.43
C ALA A 55 15.43 16.51 1.37
N SER A 56 16.19 17.56 1.60
CA SER A 56 17.31 17.57 2.55
C SER A 56 17.32 18.86 3.34
N VAL A 57 17.77 18.79 4.60
CA VAL A 57 17.96 19.95 5.48
C VAL A 57 19.39 19.95 6.00
N LYS A 58 20.04 21.13 5.93
CA LYS A 58 21.32 21.43 6.57
C LYS A 58 21.07 21.99 7.97
N LEU A 59 21.67 21.40 8.97
CA LEU A 59 21.58 21.91 10.35
C LEU A 59 22.29 23.22 10.54
N SER A 60 23.45 23.37 9.91
CA SER A 60 24.25 24.60 9.95
C SER A 60 24.08 25.39 8.66
N SER A 61 23.54 26.59 8.77
CA SER A 61 23.48 27.55 7.66
C SER A 61 23.48 28.97 8.21
N GLU A 62 24.25 29.85 7.57
CA GLU A 62 24.24 31.29 7.89
C GLU A 62 23.06 31.99 7.19
N PRO A 63 22.52 33.08 7.77
CA PRO A 63 21.51 33.89 7.09
C PRO A 63 21.96 34.32 5.68
N GLY A 64 21.06 34.20 4.71
CA GLY A 64 21.37 34.46 3.30
C GLY A 64 21.69 33.20 2.50
N ASN A 65 21.90 32.05 3.14
CA ASN A 65 22.09 30.77 2.47
C ASN A 65 20.86 29.87 2.57
N GLU A 66 20.60 29.10 1.51
CA GLU A 66 19.56 28.09 1.51
C GLU A 66 19.97 26.90 2.40
N TYR A 67 19.01 26.34 3.13
CA TYR A 67 19.22 25.21 4.06
C TYR A 67 18.22 24.07 3.87
N MET A 68 17.10 24.29 3.12
CA MET A 68 16.14 23.25 2.77
C MET A 68 16.10 23.09 1.25
N PHE A 69 16.48 21.93 0.80
CA PHE A 69 16.54 21.58 -0.62
C PHE A 69 15.48 20.55 -0.94
N ARG A 70 14.92 20.63 -2.14
CA ARG A 70 13.91 19.70 -2.64
C ARG A 70 14.09 19.49 -4.13
N GLU A 71 14.05 18.21 -4.57
CA GLU A 71 14.02 17.81 -5.97
C GLU A 71 12.83 16.88 -6.21
N ARG A 72 12.17 16.97 -7.36
CA ARG A 72 11.00 16.16 -7.72
C ARG A 72 10.99 15.89 -9.21
N ALA A 73 10.52 14.69 -9.60
CA ALA A 73 10.32 14.30 -10.99
C ALA A 73 9.07 13.43 -11.14
N GLU A 74 8.55 13.35 -12.37
CA GLU A 74 7.41 12.52 -12.74
C GLU A 74 7.84 11.33 -13.59
N GLY A 75 7.01 10.29 -13.59
CA GLY A 75 7.19 9.10 -14.41
C GLY A 75 8.07 8.04 -13.79
N LYS A 76 8.23 6.95 -14.53
CA LYS A 76 8.85 5.70 -14.04
C LYS A 76 10.32 5.81 -13.67
N ASN A 77 11.04 6.73 -14.27
CA ASN A 77 12.47 6.93 -14.03
C ASN A 77 12.73 8.06 -13.03
N ALA A 78 11.68 8.53 -12.35
CA ALA A 78 11.75 9.69 -11.48
C ALA A 78 12.84 9.59 -10.41
N VAL A 79 13.06 8.40 -9.80
CA VAL A 79 14.12 8.20 -8.81
C VAL A 79 15.49 8.48 -9.44
N THR A 80 15.80 7.86 -10.55
CA THR A 80 17.09 8.09 -11.25
C THR A 80 17.24 9.54 -11.66
N GLU A 81 16.17 10.18 -12.12
CA GLU A 81 16.18 11.59 -12.58
C GLU A 81 16.49 12.55 -11.44
N ILE A 82 15.80 12.45 -10.28
CA ILE A 82 16.03 13.35 -9.16
C ILE A 82 17.46 13.25 -8.63
N PHE A 83 18.03 12.04 -8.51
CA PHE A 83 19.41 11.87 -8.07
C PHE A 83 20.42 12.35 -9.13
N ALA A 84 20.15 12.15 -10.41
CA ALA A 84 20.95 12.73 -11.50
C ALA A 84 20.94 14.27 -11.44
N ASN A 85 19.80 14.89 -11.17
CA ASN A 85 19.66 16.34 -11.01
C ASN A 85 20.47 16.84 -9.81
N VAL A 86 20.40 16.14 -8.67
CA VAL A 86 21.22 16.46 -7.50
C VAL A 86 22.72 16.38 -7.82
N HIS A 87 23.15 15.32 -8.50
CA HIS A 87 24.57 15.16 -8.87
C HIS A 87 25.08 16.19 -9.88
N LYS A 88 24.20 16.79 -10.70
CA LYS A 88 24.58 17.92 -11.58
C LYS A 88 25.18 19.11 -10.83
N HIS A 89 24.74 19.34 -9.58
CA HIS A 89 25.30 20.41 -8.74
C HIS A 89 26.77 20.18 -8.34
N TYR A 90 27.27 18.94 -8.44
CA TYR A 90 28.61 18.54 -7.96
C TYR A 90 29.62 18.35 -9.07
N LYS A 91 29.18 18.15 -10.33
CA LYS A 91 30.01 17.72 -11.46
C LYS A 91 31.15 18.69 -11.84
N ASP A 92 30.97 19.99 -11.55
CA ASP A 92 31.92 21.04 -11.94
C ASP A 92 33.00 21.29 -10.88
N PHE A 93 32.96 20.54 -9.74
CA PHE A 93 33.95 20.65 -8.67
C PHE A 93 34.99 19.53 -8.78
N SER A 94 36.26 19.88 -8.47
CA SER A 94 37.34 18.89 -8.39
C SER A 94 37.11 17.91 -7.25
N GLN A 95 37.66 16.71 -7.35
CA GLN A 95 37.56 15.68 -6.30
C GLN A 95 38.17 16.20 -4.96
N GLU A 96 39.20 17.03 -5.02
CA GLU A 96 39.78 17.65 -3.85
C GLU A 96 38.78 18.54 -3.09
N LYS A 97 38.05 19.40 -3.83
CA LYS A 97 36.96 20.22 -3.26
C LYS A 97 35.80 19.41 -2.72
N LEU A 98 35.44 18.33 -3.39
CA LEU A 98 34.37 17.42 -2.94
C LEU A 98 34.79 16.61 -1.70
N SER A 99 36.08 16.45 -1.43
CA SER A 99 36.60 15.80 -0.23
C SER A 99 36.75 16.75 0.95
N ASP A 100 36.72 18.06 0.70
CA ASP A 100 36.70 19.10 1.76
C ASP A 100 35.28 19.29 2.29
N VAL A 101 34.94 18.61 3.37
CA VAL A 101 33.59 18.63 3.97
C VAL A 101 33.19 20.04 4.41
N SER A 102 34.14 20.89 4.82
CA SER A 102 33.84 22.27 5.19
C SER A 102 33.39 23.09 3.98
N PHE A 103 34.06 22.93 2.84
CA PHE A 103 33.64 23.51 1.58
C PHE A 103 32.27 22.98 1.14
N VAL A 104 32.05 21.67 1.22
CA VAL A 104 30.81 20.98 0.85
C VAL A 104 29.63 21.52 1.67
N LYS A 105 29.76 21.59 3.00
CA LYS A 105 28.72 22.11 3.90
C LYS A 105 28.35 23.55 3.59
N ALA A 106 29.32 24.37 3.27
CA ALA A 106 29.11 25.79 2.98
C ALA A 106 28.46 26.02 1.59
N ASN A 107 28.86 25.27 0.57
CA ASN A 107 28.60 25.65 -0.81
C ASN A 107 27.66 24.68 -1.58
N LEU A 108 27.58 23.39 -1.20
CA LEU A 108 26.85 22.42 -2.01
C LEU A 108 25.41 22.23 -1.54
N PRO A 109 24.40 22.25 -2.43
CA PRO A 109 23.03 21.86 -2.10
C PRO A 109 22.97 20.38 -1.70
N PHE A 110 21.96 19.99 -0.98
CA PHE A 110 21.72 18.62 -0.49
C PHE A 110 22.84 18.00 0.38
N ALA A 111 23.85 18.77 0.74
CA ALA A 111 24.89 18.36 1.70
C ALA A 111 24.41 18.65 3.13
N GLY A 112 23.43 17.91 3.58
CA GLY A 112 22.76 18.07 4.88
C GLY A 112 22.81 16.81 5.73
N GLU A 113 22.19 16.87 6.89
CA GLU A 113 22.13 15.79 7.86
C GLU A 113 20.75 15.13 7.92
N LEU A 114 19.71 15.75 7.33
CA LEU A 114 18.36 15.20 7.24
C LEU A 114 18.02 14.95 5.76
N TYR A 115 17.46 13.78 5.50
CA TYR A 115 17.01 13.38 4.19
C TYR A 115 15.64 12.73 4.27
N MET A 116 14.79 13.03 3.28
CA MET A 116 13.45 12.45 3.13
C MET A 116 13.19 12.16 1.67
N GLY A 117 12.72 10.96 1.36
CA GLY A 117 12.37 10.48 0.04
C GLY A 117 10.93 9.99 -0.02
N HIS A 118 10.31 10.16 -1.18
CA HIS A 118 8.95 9.72 -1.45
C HIS A 118 8.82 9.14 -2.85
N LEU A 119 8.10 8.03 -2.94
CA LEU A 119 7.68 7.39 -4.19
C LEU A 119 6.18 7.57 -4.31
N ARG A 120 5.77 8.28 -5.37
CA ARG A 120 4.38 8.65 -5.54
C ARG A 120 3.60 7.62 -6.31
N TYR A 121 2.42 7.36 -5.78
CA TYR A 121 1.31 6.77 -6.48
C TYR A 121 0.08 7.70 -6.42
N SER A 122 -0.67 7.86 -7.53
CA SER A 122 -1.81 8.77 -7.60
C SER A 122 -3.14 8.03 -7.46
N THR A 123 -3.84 8.25 -6.35
CA THR A 123 -5.16 7.67 -6.10
C THR A 123 -6.31 8.49 -6.67
N THR A 124 -6.17 9.80 -6.81
CA THR A 124 -7.27 10.72 -7.13
C THR A 124 -7.30 11.23 -8.57
N GLY A 125 -6.49 10.66 -9.46
CA GLY A 125 -6.50 11.03 -10.89
C GLY A 125 -5.87 12.40 -11.23
N LYS A 126 -5.44 13.20 -10.26
CA LYS A 126 -4.68 14.43 -10.49
C LYS A 126 -3.21 14.07 -10.67
N SER A 127 -2.69 14.32 -11.88
CA SER A 127 -1.28 14.14 -12.25
C SER A 127 -0.59 15.50 -12.32
N GLY A 128 0.74 15.48 -12.38
CA GLY A 128 1.55 16.67 -12.52
C GLY A 128 2.51 16.87 -11.35
N LEU A 129 3.64 17.52 -11.61
CA LEU A 129 4.71 17.79 -10.65
C LEU A 129 4.20 18.51 -9.38
N SER A 130 3.10 19.27 -9.51
CA SER A 130 2.45 19.97 -8.39
C SER A 130 1.94 19.02 -7.29
N TYR A 131 1.71 17.75 -7.62
CA TYR A 131 1.21 16.74 -6.69
C TYR A 131 2.29 15.73 -6.24
N VAL A 132 3.52 15.86 -6.72
CA VAL A 132 4.63 15.01 -6.29
C VAL A 132 5.17 15.48 -4.95
N HIS A 133 5.24 14.58 -3.97
CA HIS A 133 5.89 14.84 -2.67
C HIS A 133 7.42 14.88 -2.81
N PRO A 134 8.14 15.51 -1.85
CA PRO A 134 7.66 16.22 -0.67
C PRO A 134 7.08 17.60 -0.99
N PHE A 135 6.10 18.03 -0.17
CA PHE A 135 5.60 19.40 -0.18
C PHE A 135 6.42 20.27 0.78
N LEU A 136 6.62 21.53 0.43
CA LEU A 136 7.46 22.47 1.19
C LEU A 136 6.71 23.77 1.43
N ARG A 137 6.54 24.10 2.72
CA ARG A 137 6.04 25.38 3.19
C ARG A 137 7.24 26.26 3.57
N ARG A 138 7.27 27.46 3.03
CA ARG A 138 8.37 28.45 3.24
C ARG A 138 7.94 29.57 4.15
N ASN A 139 8.86 30.00 5.03
CA ASN A 139 8.71 31.14 5.91
C ASN A 139 10.08 31.79 6.15
N ASN A 140 10.13 33.09 6.52
CA ASN A 140 11.38 33.75 6.90
C ASN A 140 11.94 33.25 8.24
N TRP A 141 11.10 32.73 9.12
CA TRP A 141 11.53 32.05 10.33
C TRP A 141 11.94 30.62 10.00
N LYS A 142 13.20 30.28 10.28
CA LYS A 142 13.77 28.96 9.99
C LYS A 142 12.90 27.84 10.59
N ALA A 143 12.51 27.97 11.87
CA ALA A 143 11.68 26.99 12.57
C ALA A 143 10.24 26.85 12.04
N LYS A 144 9.73 27.84 11.27
CA LYS A 144 8.39 27.76 10.64
C LYS A 144 8.40 27.12 9.25
N ASN A 145 9.57 26.79 8.70
CA ASN A 145 9.66 26.04 7.46
C ASN A 145 9.39 24.57 7.73
N LEU A 146 8.53 23.96 6.90
CA LEU A 146 8.12 22.57 7.03
C LEU A 146 8.14 21.89 5.67
N CYS A 147 8.81 20.75 5.58
CA CYS A 147 8.75 19.85 4.45
C CYS A 147 8.06 18.56 4.88
N MET A 148 7.11 18.07 4.08
CA MET A 148 6.28 16.93 4.45
C MET A 148 6.05 15.99 3.26
N CYS A 149 6.05 14.69 3.53
CA CYS A 149 5.56 13.65 2.63
C CYS A 149 4.83 12.56 3.43
N GLY A 150 4.20 11.62 2.76
CA GLY A 150 3.60 10.49 3.46
C GLY A 150 2.90 9.51 2.54
N ASN A 151 2.60 8.36 3.11
CA ASN A 151 1.68 7.38 2.55
C ASN A 151 0.37 7.51 3.33
N PHE A 152 -0.63 8.15 2.75
CA PHE A 152 -1.88 8.44 3.43
C PHE A 152 -3.04 8.72 2.48
N ASN A 153 -4.26 8.50 3.00
CA ASN A 153 -5.49 9.04 2.43
C ASN A 153 -6.44 9.41 3.57
N MET A 154 -6.96 10.64 3.52
CA MET A 154 -7.90 11.14 4.51
C MET A 154 -9.33 10.93 4.05
N THR A 155 -10.15 10.42 4.95
CA THR A 155 -11.58 10.23 4.69
C THR A 155 -12.40 11.49 4.98
N ASN A 156 -11.78 12.51 5.61
CA ASN A 156 -12.42 13.74 6.04
C ASN A 156 -11.72 15.01 5.55
N ILE A 157 -11.19 14.97 4.34
CA ILE A 157 -10.42 16.10 3.77
C ILE A 157 -11.28 17.37 3.61
N GLU A 158 -12.58 17.23 3.38
CA GLU A 158 -13.52 18.33 3.30
C GLU A 158 -13.65 19.06 4.65
N ASP A 159 -13.76 18.32 5.75
CA ASP A 159 -13.83 18.92 7.11
C ASP A 159 -12.55 19.71 7.42
N ILE A 160 -11.39 19.20 6.99
CA ILE A 160 -10.10 19.87 7.16
C ILE A 160 -10.07 21.16 6.34
N PHE A 161 -10.57 21.14 5.11
CA PHE A 161 -10.67 22.33 4.26
C PHE A 161 -11.58 23.39 4.88
N GLU A 162 -12.79 23.01 5.31
CA GLU A 162 -13.74 23.89 5.99
C GLU A 162 -13.11 24.52 7.24
N LYS A 163 -12.47 23.70 8.09
CA LYS A 163 -11.78 24.17 9.30
C LYS A 163 -10.70 25.21 8.99
N LEU A 164 -9.92 25.04 7.92
CA LEU A 164 -8.92 26.01 7.52
C LEU A 164 -9.56 27.34 7.06
N THR A 165 -10.63 27.25 6.27
CA THR A 165 -11.35 28.44 5.78
C THR A 165 -12.07 29.18 6.90
N ASP A 166 -12.69 28.49 7.85
CA ASP A 166 -13.32 29.07 9.03
C ASP A 166 -12.32 29.82 9.94
N GLN A 167 -11.06 29.35 9.94
CA GLN A 167 -9.95 30.03 10.62
C GLN A 167 -9.39 31.24 9.83
N GLY A 168 -10.02 31.60 8.70
CA GLY A 168 -9.61 32.72 7.86
C GLY A 168 -8.45 32.41 6.91
N GLN A 169 -8.08 31.15 6.74
CA GLN A 169 -7.08 30.76 5.76
C GLN A 169 -7.70 30.61 4.36
N CYS A 170 -6.89 30.76 3.33
CA CYS A 170 -7.30 30.60 1.94
C CYS A 170 -6.37 29.59 1.23
N PRO A 171 -6.60 28.28 1.38
CA PRO A 171 -5.78 27.26 0.74
C PRO A 171 -5.81 27.40 -0.80
N ARG A 172 -4.63 27.46 -1.43
CA ARG A 172 -4.50 27.70 -2.89
C ARG A 172 -4.73 26.44 -3.72
N ILE A 173 -4.54 25.27 -3.12
CA ILE A 173 -4.62 23.97 -3.78
C ILE A 173 -5.54 23.08 -2.96
N TYR A 174 -6.58 22.55 -3.59
CA TYR A 174 -7.41 21.53 -2.98
C TYR A 174 -6.79 20.16 -3.22
N SER A 175 -5.87 19.76 -2.33
CA SER A 175 -5.33 18.41 -2.24
C SER A 175 -5.07 18.08 -0.78
N ASP A 176 -5.23 16.83 -0.42
CA ASP A 176 -5.00 16.35 0.95
C ASP A 176 -3.64 16.77 1.50
N THR A 177 -2.55 16.46 0.79
CA THR A 177 -1.18 16.81 1.22
C THR A 177 -0.99 18.29 1.47
N TYR A 178 -1.54 19.15 0.58
CA TYR A 178 -1.40 20.60 0.75
C TYR A 178 -2.18 21.10 1.97
N LEU A 179 -3.41 20.62 2.15
CA LEU A 179 -4.25 21.00 3.29
C LEU A 179 -3.65 20.53 4.62
N LEU A 180 -3.12 19.29 4.66
CA LEU A 180 -2.41 18.78 5.84
C LEU A 180 -1.15 19.58 6.17
N LEU A 181 -0.36 19.96 5.15
CA LEU A 181 0.82 20.80 5.31
C LEU A 181 0.47 22.17 5.89
N GLU A 182 -0.60 22.81 5.40
CA GLU A 182 -1.02 24.12 5.90
C GLU A 182 -1.58 24.03 7.34
N LEU A 183 -2.37 23.00 7.65
CA LEU A 183 -2.88 22.78 9.00
C LEU A 183 -1.73 22.55 10.00
N MET A 184 -0.81 21.64 9.67
CA MET A 184 0.36 21.38 10.51
C MET A 184 1.28 22.59 10.61
N GLY A 185 1.48 23.31 9.51
CA GLY A 185 2.26 24.53 9.47
C GLY A 185 1.68 25.63 10.37
N HIS A 186 0.34 25.76 10.41
CA HIS A 186 -0.31 26.68 11.33
C HIS A 186 -0.11 26.31 12.82
N ARG A 187 -0.11 25.01 13.15
CA ARG A 187 0.20 24.55 14.51
C ARG A 187 1.67 24.82 14.87
N LEU A 188 2.58 24.58 13.92
CA LEU A 188 3.99 24.88 14.07
C LEU A 188 4.23 26.40 14.27
N ASP A 189 3.54 27.26 13.53
CA ASP A 189 3.61 28.70 13.71
C ASP A 189 3.28 29.13 15.14
N ARG A 190 2.20 28.57 15.72
CA ARG A 190 1.80 28.85 17.11
C ARG A 190 2.82 28.36 18.13
N GLU A 191 3.41 27.20 17.91
CA GLU A 191 4.49 26.67 18.77
C GLU A 191 5.71 27.57 18.74
N VAL A 192 6.12 28.02 17.57
CA VAL A 192 7.25 28.95 17.39
C VAL A 192 6.95 30.33 18.01
N GLU A 193 5.73 30.86 17.84
CA GLU A 193 5.35 32.14 18.45
C GLU A 193 5.38 32.07 19.98
N ARG A 194 4.93 30.97 20.56
CA ARG A 194 5.02 30.77 22.03
C ARG A 194 6.49 30.85 22.50
N ASN A 195 7.37 30.11 21.86
CA ASN A 195 8.79 30.11 22.18
C ASN A 195 9.44 31.48 21.93
N PHE A 196 9.00 32.22 20.91
CA PHE A 196 9.47 33.60 20.66
C PHE A 196 9.10 34.53 21.82
N VAL A 197 7.88 34.49 22.31
CA VAL A 197 7.43 35.29 23.47
C VAL A 197 8.22 34.93 24.72
N ASP A 198 8.50 33.66 24.95
CA ASP A 198 9.28 33.22 26.12
C ASP A 198 10.75 33.65 26.00
N ALA A 199 11.36 33.60 24.83
CA ALA A 199 12.71 34.14 24.58
C ALA A 199 12.77 35.67 24.86
N GLN A 200 11.75 36.42 24.46
CA GLN A 200 11.67 37.86 24.78
C GLN A 200 11.57 38.13 26.28
N LYS A 201 10.78 37.36 27.02
CA LYS A 201 10.68 37.47 28.50
C LYS A 201 12.03 37.22 29.19
N LEU A 202 12.85 36.34 28.61
CA LEU A 202 14.23 36.07 29.07
C LEU A 202 15.24 37.14 28.65
N GLY A 203 14.82 38.17 27.93
CA GLY A 203 15.69 39.26 27.45
C GLY A 203 16.63 38.88 26.32
N LEU A 204 16.37 37.76 25.63
CA LEU A 204 17.18 37.30 24.49
C LEU A 204 16.97 38.22 23.27
N THR A 205 18.01 38.34 22.43
CA THR A 205 18.00 39.21 21.25
C THR A 205 18.69 38.54 20.05
N LYS A 206 18.39 38.99 18.85
CA LYS A 206 19.06 38.57 17.59
C LYS A 206 19.11 37.04 17.42
N LYS A 207 20.31 36.49 17.20
CA LYS A 207 20.55 35.06 16.99
C LYS A 207 20.19 34.21 18.21
N ASP A 208 20.25 34.76 19.43
CA ASP A 208 19.92 34.02 20.65
C ASP A 208 18.43 33.66 20.71
N ILE A 209 17.54 34.50 20.14
CA ILE A 209 16.11 34.16 19.97
C ILE A 209 15.94 32.95 19.03
N THR A 210 16.68 32.96 17.92
CA THR A 210 16.62 31.85 16.95
C THR A 210 17.09 30.54 17.59
N HIS A 211 18.23 30.58 18.29
CA HIS A 211 18.73 29.39 19.00
C HIS A 211 17.78 28.90 20.07
N TYR A 212 17.21 29.83 20.86
CA TYR A 212 16.20 29.44 21.86
C TYR A 212 15.01 28.73 21.25
N ILE A 213 14.42 29.26 20.15
CA ILE A 213 13.31 28.66 19.45
C ILE A 213 13.68 27.26 18.92
N GLU A 214 14.83 27.16 18.24
CA GLU A 214 15.33 25.90 17.65
C GLU A 214 15.56 24.81 18.70
N GLU A 215 15.85 25.16 19.94
CA GLU A 215 16.06 24.23 21.05
C GLU A 215 14.79 23.87 21.82
N HIS A 216 13.74 24.71 21.74
CA HIS A 216 12.54 24.56 22.57
C HIS A 216 11.27 24.22 21.79
N VAL A 217 11.31 24.10 20.47
CA VAL A 217 10.17 23.62 19.69
C VAL A 217 9.80 22.20 20.13
N GLN A 218 8.55 22.03 20.57
CA GLN A 218 8.02 20.74 20.97
C GLN A 218 7.17 20.15 19.84
N MET A 219 7.80 19.36 18.98
CA MET A 219 7.12 18.75 17.83
C MET A 219 5.97 17.83 18.26
N SER A 220 6.04 17.20 19.44
CA SER A 220 4.95 16.41 20.00
C SER A 220 3.66 17.21 20.22
N ASN A 221 3.76 18.49 20.64
CA ASN A 221 2.61 19.37 20.79
C ASN A 221 2.00 19.71 19.43
N VAL A 222 2.84 19.98 18.42
CA VAL A 222 2.41 20.25 17.05
C VAL A 222 1.67 19.04 16.49
N LEU A 223 2.25 17.85 16.63
CA LEU A 223 1.64 16.60 16.14
C LEU A 223 0.33 16.32 16.86
N LYS A 224 0.27 16.38 18.18
CA LYS A 224 -0.93 16.11 18.95
C LYS A 224 -2.10 17.00 18.51
N THR A 225 -1.90 18.31 18.44
CA THR A 225 -2.94 19.26 18.06
C THR A 225 -3.34 19.21 16.59
N THR A 226 -2.47 18.67 15.72
CA THR A 226 -2.76 18.47 14.31
C THR A 226 -3.56 17.18 14.08
N MET A 227 -3.12 16.08 14.69
CA MET A 227 -3.65 14.73 14.43
C MET A 227 -5.04 14.50 15.03
N GLU A 228 -5.47 15.31 15.99
CA GLU A 228 -6.84 15.27 16.53
C GLU A 228 -7.94 15.47 15.47
N ASP A 229 -7.58 16.13 14.36
CA ASP A 229 -8.52 16.41 13.27
C ASP A 229 -8.52 15.35 12.17
N PHE A 230 -7.64 14.33 12.23
CA PHE A 230 -7.43 13.40 11.13
C PHE A 230 -8.24 12.11 11.27
N ASP A 231 -9.01 11.81 10.23
CA ASP A 231 -9.65 10.52 10.01
C ASP A 231 -9.10 9.91 8.71
N GLY A 232 -8.53 8.72 8.79
CA GLY A 232 -7.92 8.05 7.64
C GLY A 232 -6.82 7.07 8.02
N GLY A 233 -6.19 6.51 6.99
CA GLY A 233 -4.99 5.68 7.15
C GLY A 233 -3.75 6.46 6.74
N TYR A 234 -2.75 6.59 7.62
CA TYR A 234 -1.58 7.42 7.30
C TYR A 234 -0.28 7.03 8.01
N VAL A 235 0.80 7.24 7.27
CA VAL A 235 2.15 7.49 7.80
C VAL A 235 2.63 8.81 7.22
N ILE A 236 2.76 9.82 8.07
CA ILE A 236 3.19 11.17 7.69
C ILE A 236 4.60 11.40 8.20
N CYS A 237 5.47 11.84 7.31
CA CYS A 237 6.87 12.16 7.57
C CYS A 237 7.11 13.66 7.36
N GLY A 238 7.92 14.28 8.19
CA GLY A 238 8.24 15.68 8.06
C GLY A 238 9.60 16.06 8.62
N GLN A 239 10.09 17.20 8.16
CA GLN A 239 11.31 17.83 8.66
C GLN A 239 11.14 19.35 8.64
N THR A 240 11.60 20.00 9.71
CA THR A 240 11.56 21.45 9.84
C THR A 240 12.87 22.08 9.40
N GLY A 241 12.84 23.38 9.11
CA GLY A 241 14.06 24.13 8.80
C GLY A 241 15.02 24.25 9.98
N SER A 242 14.54 24.10 11.22
CA SER A 242 15.35 24.07 12.43
C SER A 242 16.05 22.73 12.69
N GLY A 243 15.63 21.65 12.01
CA GLY A 243 16.31 20.37 12.06
C GLY A 243 15.60 19.29 12.87
N GLU A 244 14.35 19.49 13.26
CA GLU A 244 13.49 18.41 13.76
C GLU A 244 13.09 17.52 12.59
N MET A 245 13.06 16.21 12.84
CA MET A 245 12.57 15.19 11.95
C MET A 245 11.51 14.35 12.67
N PHE A 246 10.42 14.02 12.02
CA PHE A 246 9.39 13.20 12.63
C PHE A 246 8.71 12.27 11.62
N SER A 247 8.18 11.18 12.14
CA SER A 247 7.21 10.35 11.45
C SER A 247 6.10 9.95 12.42
N ILE A 248 4.84 9.99 12.00
CA ILE A 248 3.70 9.58 12.80
C ILE A 248 2.84 8.60 12.02
N ARG A 249 2.34 7.58 12.74
CA ARG A 249 1.45 6.55 12.21
C ARG A 249 0.04 6.73 12.75
N ASP A 250 -0.96 6.43 11.94
CA ASP A 250 -2.37 6.46 12.34
C ASP A 250 -2.68 5.55 13.54
N PRO A 251 -3.75 5.84 14.32
CA PRO A 251 -4.04 5.12 15.56
C PRO A 251 -4.55 3.68 15.35
N TRP A 252 -4.92 3.28 14.15
CA TRP A 252 -5.28 1.89 13.80
C TRP A 252 -4.14 1.13 13.12
N ALA A 253 -3.01 1.79 12.85
CA ALA A 253 -1.88 1.24 12.12
C ALA A 253 -2.23 0.72 10.71
N ILE A 254 -3.13 1.40 10.02
CA ILE A 254 -3.56 1.01 8.67
C ILE A 254 -2.39 0.92 7.70
N ARG A 255 -1.47 1.93 7.75
CA ARG A 255 -0.28 1.97 6.89
C ARG A 255 0.97 1.48 7.61
N PRO A 256 1.86 0.73 6.91
CA PRO A 256 3.08 0.21 7.52
C PRO A 256 4.18 1.28 7.64
N ALA A 257 4.93 1.24 8.75
CA ALA A 257 6.13 2.04 8.97
C ALA A 257 7.11 1.28 9.86
N PHE A 258 8.36 1.18 9.41
CA PHE A 258 9.44 0.50 10.10
C PHE A 258 10.60 1.45 10.31
N TYR A 259 11.30 1.33 11.44
CA TYR A 259 12.42 2.19 11.78
C TYR A 259 13.61 1.41 12.36
N TYR A 260 14.77 2.03 12.23
CA TYR A 260 16.04 1.59 12.80
C TYR A 260 16.75 2.77 13.46
N ILE A 261 17.38 2.56 14.60
CA ILE A 261 18.11 3.56 15.37
C ILE A 261 19.41 2.94 15.88
N ASP A 262 20.52 3.60 15.61
CA ASP A 262 21.81 3.34 16.24
C ASP A 262 22.48 4.65 16.68
N ASP A 263 23.78 4.63 16.97
CA ASP A 263 24.55 5.82 17.38
C ASP A 263 24.98 6.71 16.19
N GLU A 264 24.74 6.28 14.95
CA GLU A 264 25.10 7.00 13.73
C GLU A 264 23.90 7.54 12.98
N ILE A 265 22.80 6.78 12.93
CA ILE A 265 21.63 7.12 12.12
C ILE A 265 20.31 6.82 12.82
N VAL A 266 19.28 7.55 12.40
CA VAL A 266 17.89 7.14 12.52
C VAL A 266 17.36 6.99 11.11
N ALA A 267 16.78 5.83 10.78
CA ALA A 267 16.19 5.57 9.47
C ALA A 267 14.76 5.04 9.61
N LEU A 268 13.89 5.40 8.65
CA LEU A 268 12.51 4.93 8.57
C LEU A 268 12.14 4.62 7.12
N ALA A 269 11.39 3.56 6.90
CA ALA A 269 10.85 3.17 5.60
C ALA A 269 9.46 2.55 5.72
N SER A 270 8.70 2.52 4.63
CA SER A 270 7.40 1.84 4.57
C SER A 270 7.54 0.32 4.71
N GLU A 271 8.70 -0.27 4.38
CA GLU A 271 8.90 -1.71 4.37
C GLU A 271 10.18 -2.11 5.10
N ARG A 272 10.11 -3.17 5.95
CA ARG A 272 11.24 -3.73 6.70
C ARG A 272 12.41 -4.16 5.81
N PRO A 273 12.20 -4.90 4.69
CA PRO A 273 13.31 -5.35 3.84
C PRO A 273 14.13 -4.21 3.23
N VAL A 274 13.56 -3.02 3.13
CA VAL A 274 14.26 -1.83 2.65
C VAL A 274 15.39 -1.45 3.61
N LEU A 275 15.08 -1.41 4.91
CA LEU A 275 16.07 -1.13 5.95
C LEU A 275 17.09 -2.26 6.06
N GLN A 276 16.63 -3.51 6.07
CA GLN A 276 17.50 -4.70 6.13
C GLN A 276 18.58 -4.66 5.05
N THR A 277 18.16 -4.51 3.80
CA THR A 277 19.10 -4.58 2.67
C THR A 277 19.90 -3.30 2.44
N THR A 278 19.44 -2.14 2.93
CA THR A 278 20.18 -0.88 2.80
C THR A 278 21.29 -0.76 3.83
N PHE A 279 21.06 -1.25 5.05
CA PHE A 279 21.98 -1.08 6.17
C PHE A 279 22.60 -2.40 6.64
N ASP A 280 22.33 -3.50 5.96
CA ASP A 280 22.82 -4.84 6.29
C ASP A 280 22.43 -5.28 7.72
N LEU A 281 21.12 -5.20 8.01
CA LEU A 281 20.57 -5.41 9.35
C LEU A 281 19.85 -6.77 9.46
N GLU A 282 19.85 -7.32 10.67
CA GLU A 282 18.99 -8.44 11.02
C GLU A 282 17.52 -7.98 11.18
N CYS A 283 16.62 -8.93 11.08
CA CYS A 283 15.17 -8.64 11.18
C CYS A 283 14.77 -8.07 12.54
N GLU A 284 15.46 -8.47 13.58
CA GLU A 284 15.24 -8.11 14.98
C GLU A 284 15.70 -6.67 15.32
N ASP A 285 16.62 -6.11 14.55
CA ASP A 285 17.11 -4.74 14.72
C ASP A 285 16.08 -3.70 14.29
N ILE A 286 15.19 -4.10 13.36
CA ILE A 286 14.19 -3.21 12.78
C ILE A 286 12.88 -3.35 13.53
N LYS A 287 12.35 -2.23 13.97
CA LYS A 287 11.12 -2.14 14.75
C LYS A 287 10.00 -1.50 13.94
N GLU A 288 8.78 -1.87 14.28
CA GLU A 288 7.58 -1.29 13.68
C GLU A 288 7.08 -0.12 14.55
N LEU A 289 6.75 1.00 13.91
CA LEU A 289 6.11 2.13 14.58
C LEU A 289 4.70 1.73 15.02
N GLN A 290 4.38 1.91 16.29
CA GLN A 290 3.11 1.43 16.86
C GLN A 290 1.92 2.33 16.51
N PRO A 291 0.67 1.86 16.64
CA PRO A 291 -0.54 2.66 16.41
C PRO A 291 -0.52 3.98 17.18
N GLY A 292 -0.72 5.11 16.50
CA GLY A 292 -0.75 6.45 17.09
C GLY A 292 0.59 6.95 17.64
N GLN A 293 1.68 6.23 17.39
CA GLN A 293 3.02 6.58 17.85
C GLN A 293 3.75 7.46 16.84
N ALA A 294 4.57 8.39 17.33
CA ALA A 294 5.50 9.16 16.54
C ALA A 294 6.95 8.85 16.91
N LEU A 295 7.80 8.77 15.89
CA LEU A 295 9.24 8.83 15.96
C LEU A 295 9.64 10.30 15.78
N ILE A 296 10.27 10.92 16.76
CA ILE A 296 10.70 12.32 16.74
C ILE A 296 12.19 12.37 17.01
N VAL A 297 12.91 13.05 16.14
CA VAL A 297 14.35 13.35 16.32
C VAL A 297 14.49 14.86 16.36
N ASN A 298 14.96 15.39 17.48
CA ASN A 298 15.15 16.81 17.62
C ASN A 298 16.43 17.30 16.91
N ARG A 299 16.65 18.63 16.91
CA ARG A 299 17.83 19.25 16.28
C ARG A 299 19.14 18.64 16.77
N ARG A 300 19.25 18.29 18.07
CA ARG A 300 20.46 17.71 18.68
C ARG A 300 20.71 16.25 18.31
N GLY A 301 19.74 15.60 17.60
CA GLY A 301 19.81 14.19 17.26
C GLY A 301 19.25 13.27 18.35
N GLU A 302 18.66 13.82 19.41
CA GLU A 302 18.00 13.03 20.44
C GLU A 302 16.70 12.44 19.86
N CYS A 303 16.62 11.12 19.90
CA CYS A 303 15.50 10.36 19.33
C CYS A 303 14.51 9.95 20.43
N SER A 304 13.23 10.13 20.17
CA SER A 304 12.15 9.71 21.07
C SER A 304 11.01 9.06 20.32
N LEU A 305 10.44 8.04 20.93
CA LEU A 305 9.19 7.41 20.52
C LEU A 305 8.09 7.88 21.45
N GLN A 306 7.11 8.62 20.93
CA GLN A 306 6.06 9.22 21.75
C GLN A 306 4.69 8.76 21.30
N GLN A 307 3.83 8.40 22.26
CA GLN A 307 2.43 8.11 22.01
C GLN A 307 1.71 9.45 21.84
N ILE A 308 1.35 9.81 20.61
CA ILE A 308 0.69 11.07 20.26
C ILE A 308 -0.83 10.93 20.34
N LEU A 309 -1.36 9.85 19.76
CA LEU A 309 -2.77 9.52 19.77
C LEU A 309 -3.00 8.23 20.55
N GLU A 310 -4.17 8.10 21.18
CA GLU A 310 -4.57 6.88 21.83
C GLU A 310 -4.64 5.72 20.80
N PRO A 311 -3.92 4.61 21.02
CA PRO A 311 -3.94 3.48 20.10
C PRO A 311 -5.34 2.85 20.07
N LYS A 312 -5.81 2.54 18.86
CA LYS A 312 -7.05 1.83 18.62
C LYS A 312 -6.78 0.35 18.32
N GLU A 313 -7.83 -0.43 18.11
CA GLU A 313 -7.68 -1.80 17.63
C GLU A 313 -6.96 -1.81 16.27
N ARG A 314 -5.90 -2.60 16.17
CA ARG A 314 -5.09 -2.67 14.94
C ARG A 314 -5.94 -3.13 13.75
N ALA A 315 -5.83 -2.38 12.67
CA ALA A 315 -6.49 -2.65 11.39
C ALA A 315 -5.50 -2.49 10.23
N ASP A 316 -4.33 -3.12 10.37
CA ASP A 316 -3.32 -3.14 9.29
C ASP A 316 -3.94 -3.65 8.00
N CYS A 317 -3.75 -2.93 6.91
CA CYS A 317 -4.34 -3.21 5.63
C CYS A 317 -3.99 -4.63 5.14
N SER A 318 -5.00 -5.48 4.93
CA SER A 318 -4.78 -6.84 4.43
C SER A 318 -4.27 -6.88 3.00
N PHE A 319 -4.57 -5.88 2.18
CA PHE A 319 -4.02 -5.76 0.82
C PHE A 319 -2.51 -5.50 0.84
N GLU A 320 -2.01 -4.75 1.81
CA GLU A 320 -0.57 -4.62 2.04
C GLU A 320 0.07 -6.00 2.23
N ARG A 321 -0.58 -6.88 2.97
CA ARG A 321 -0.09 -8.24 3.27
C ARG A 321 -0.19 -9.17 2.06
N ILE A 322 -1.31 -9.13 1.35
CA ILE A 322 -1.61 -10.01 0.22
C ILE A 322 -0.82 -9.58 -1.04
N TYR A 323 -0.74 -8.27 -1.31
CA TYR A 323 -0.33 -7.76 -2.62
C TYR A 323 0.85 -6.78 -2.59
N PHE A 324 0.75 -5.63 -1.88
CA PHE A 324 1.68 -4.51 -2.05
C PHE A 324 3.07 -4.74 -1.45
N SER A 325 3.15 -5.24 -0.23
CA SER A 325 4.42 -5.42 0.46
C SER A 325 5.31 -6.45 -0.22
N ARG A 326 6.61 -6.27 -0.08
CA ARG A 326 7.60 -7.17 -0.68
C ARG A 326 7.49 -8.58 -0.10
N GLY A 327 7.41 -9.56 -0.99
CA GLY A 327 7.38 -10.99 -0.63
C GLY A 327 8.66 -11.51 0.05
N SER A 328 9.75 -10.72 0.03
CA SER A 328 10.99 -11.01 0.75
C SER A 328 10.96 -10.66 2.25
N ASP A 329 9.91 -9.98 2.74
CA ASP A 329 9.70 -9.80 4.17
C ASP A 329 9.35 -11.13 4.81
N ARG A 330 10.00 -11.45 5.96
CA ARG A 330 9.83 -12.71 6.69
C ARG A 330 8.37 -13.02 7.04
N ASP A 331 7.64 -12.01 7.51
CA ASP A 331 6.27 -12.19 7.97
C ASP A 331 5.31 -12.25 6.77
N ILE A 332 5.50 -11.39 5.77
CA ILE A 332 4.74 -11.39 4.51
C ILE A 332 4.89 -12.74 3.78
N TYR A 333 6.11 -13.27 3.70
CA TYR A 333 6.37 -14.55 3.06
C TYR A 333 5.56 -15.68 3.73
N LYS A 334 5.64 -15.77 5.06
CA LYS A 334 4.92 -16.80 5.85
C LYS A 334 3.41 -16.65 5.72
N GLU A 335 2.90 -15.42 5.79
CA GLU A 335 1.48 -15.15 5.66
C GLU A 335 0.95 -15.51 4.27
N ARG A 336 1.66 -15.16 3.19
CA ARG A 336 1.28 -15.55 1.82
C ARG A 336 1.36 -17.06 1.61
N GLU A 337 2.36 -17.74 2.17
CA GLU A 337 2.42 -19.20 2.17
C GLU A 337 1.19 -19.80 2.89
N GLN A 338 0.82 -19.27 4.05
CA GLN A 338 -0.35 -19.73 4.80
C GLN A 338 -1.65 -19.46 4.05
N LEU A 339 -1.79 -18.35 3.33
CA LEU A 339 -2.95 -18.10 2.44
C LEU A 339 -3.11 -19.23 1.41
N GLY A 340 -2.02 -19.69 0.82
CA GLY A 340 -2.04 -20.82 -0.10
C GLY A 340 -2.44 -22.14 0.57
N ARG A 341 -1.93 -22.42 1.77
CA ARG A 341 -2.30 -23.62 2.54
C ARG A 341 -3.77 -23.66 2.91
N GLN A 342 -4.38 -22.51 3.29
CA GLN A 342 -5.81 -22.42 3.60
C GLN A 342 -6.70 -22.73 2.38
N LEU A 343 -6.18 -22.64 1.16
CA LEU A 343 -6.90 -22.95 -0.07
C LEU A 343 -6.84 -24.44 -0.47
N THR A 344 -6.09 -25.27 0.23
CA THR A 344 -5.90 -26.68 -0.12
C THR A 344 -7.21 -27.44 -0.23
N GLU A 345 -8.03 -27.43 0.80
CA GLU A 345 -9.29 -28.19 0.82
C GLU A 345 -10.33 -27.66 -0.19
N PRO A 346 -10.58 -26.34 -0.30
CA PRO A 346 -11.44 -25.79 -1.34
C PRO A 346 -11.02 -26.17 -2.77
N VAL A 347 -9.70 -26.17 -3.04
CA VAL A 347 -9.18 -26.52 -4.38
C VAL A 347 -9.26 -28.02 -4.64
N LEU A 348 -8.92 -28.87 -3.66
CA LEU A 348 -9.13 -30.32 -3.77
C LEU A 348 -10.56 -30.68 -4.09
N LYS A 349 -11.51 -30.03 -3.42
CA LYS A 349 -12.95 -30.19 -3.72
C LYS A 349 -13.30 -29.75 -5.15
N ALA A 350 -12.76 -28.63 -5.61
CA ALA A 350 -13.00 -28.11 -6.94
C ALA A 350 -12.47 -29.02 -8.07
N VAL A 351 -11.47 -29.87 -7.78
CA VAL A 351 -10.92 -30.86 -8.72
C VAL A 351 -11.39 -32.28 -8.44
N ASP A 352 -12.46 -32.46 -7.64
CA ASP A 352 -13.03 -33.75 -7.25
C ASP A 352 -11.98 -34.67 -6.60
N TYR A 353 -11.03 -34.12 -5.84
CA TYR A 353 -9.88 -34.83 -5.22
C TYR A 353 -8.99 -35.61 -6.20
N ASN A 354 -9.08 -35.28 -7.50
CA ASN A 354 -8.30 -35.94 -8.55
C ASN A 354 -6.93 -35.27 -8.71
N THR A 355 -6.00 -35.55 -7.80
CA THR A 355 -4.64 -34.99 -7.83
C THR A 355 -3.78 -35.52 -8.98
N THR A 356 -4.04 -36.74 -9.47
CA THR A 356 -3.32 -37.35 -10.60
C THR A 356 -3.49 -36.56 -11.91
N HIS A 357 -4.69 -36.06 -12.14
CA HIS A 357 -5.05 -35.28 -13.31
C HIS A 357 -5.32 -33.82 -12.96
N THR A 358 -4.47 -33.25 -12.11
CA THR A 358 -4.52 -31.84 -11.75
C THR A 358 -3.12 -31.24 -11.82
N VAL A 359 -2.98 -30.14 -12.54
CA VAL A 359 -1.76 -29.34 -12.64
C VAL A 359 -1.99 -28.02 -11.94
N LEU A 360 -1.14 -27.69 -10.98
CA LEU A 360 -1.14 -26.42 -10.26
C LEU A 360 -0.23 -25.42 -10.96
N SER A 361 -0.68 -24.18 -11.10
CA SER A 361 0.10 -23.05 -11.61
C SER A 361 -0.30 -21.74 -10.94
N TYR A 362 0.35 -20.64 -11.33
CA TYR A 362 0.07 -19.32 -10.77
C TYR A 362 0.19 -18.20 -11.81
N ILE A 363 -0.41 -17.06 -11.52
CA ILE A 363 -0.23 -15.83 -12.28
C ILE A 363 0.97 -15.06 -11.70
N PRO A 364 2.04 -14.85 -12.50
CA PRO A 364 3.20 -14.08 -12.02
C PRO A 364 2.83 -12.61 -11.74
N ASN A 365 3.41 -11.94 -10.67
CA ASN A 365 4.49 -12.46 -9.83
C ASN A 365 4.01 -12.64 -8.36
N THR A 366 3.02 -11.87 -7.89
CA THR A 366 2.67 -11.75 -6.46
C THR A 366 2.10 -13.03 -5.87
N ALA A 367 1.37 -13.81 -6.68
CA ALA A 367 0.76 -15.06 -6.26
C ALA A 367 1.76 -16.21 -6.01
N GLU A 368 3.03 -16.06 -6.37
CA GLU A 368 4.03 -17.14 -6.33
C GLU A 368 4.19 -17.77 -4.94
N VAL A 369 4.24 -16.97 -3.88
CA VAL A 369 4.41 -17.50 -2.52
C VAL A 369 3.16 -18.24 -2.04
N ALA A 370 1.96 -17.75 -2.36
CA ALA A 370 0.72 -18.46 -2.08
C ALA A 370 0.62 -19.77 -2.87
N PHE A 371 1.14 -19.79 -4.10
CA PHE A 371 1.24 -21.01 -4.90
C PHE A 371 2.12 -22.08 -4.20
N TYR A 372 3.29 -21.70 -3.64
CA TYR A 372 4.08 -22.66 -2.87
C TYR A 372 3.34 -23.19 -1.65
N GLY A 373 2.58 -22.32 -0.96
CA GLY A 373 1.72 -22.73 0.14
C GLY A 373 0.67 -23.76 -0.28
N LEU A 374 0.03 -23.57 -1.42
CA LEU A 374 -0.94 -24.52 -1.99
C LEU A 374 -0.27 -25.85 -2.35
N ILE A 375 0.93 -25.83 -2.97
CA ILE A 375 1.71 -27.05 -3.24
C ILE A 375 2.01 -27.80 -1.95
N HIS A 376 2.46 -27.12 -0.90
CA HIS A 376 2.74 -27.75 0.39
C HIS A 376 1.51 -28.43 0.98
N GLY A 377 0.35 -27.75 0.95
CA GLY A 377 -0.91 -28.34 1.41
C GLY A 377 -1.34 -29.56 0.60
N PHE A 378 -1.18 -29.53 -0.73
CA PHE A 378 -1.45 -30.68 -1.59
C PHE A 378 -0.51 -31.85 -1.29
N LYS A 379 0.78 -31.60 -1.06
CA LYS A 379 1.76 -32.63 -0.69
C LYS A 379 1.39 -33.29 0.64
N GLU A 380 1.06 -32.51 1.65
CA GLU A 380 0.62 -33.02 2.95
C GLU A 380 -0.63 -33.92 2.82
N TRP A 381 -1.59 -33.49 1.99
CA TRP A 381 -2.78 -34.30 1.74
C TRP A 381 -2.46 -35.60 0.99
N ILE A 382 -1.61 -35.56 -0.06
CA ILE A 382 -1.18 -36.74 -0.81
C ILE A 382 -0.40 -37.70 0.10
N ASP A 383 0.50 -37.19 0.95
CA ASP A 383 1.29 -38.02 1.86
C ASP A 383 0.41 -38.70 2.91
N ALA A 384 -0.61 -38.03 3.43
CA ALA A 384 -1.60 -38.66 4.30
C ALA A 384 -2.33 -39.81 3.58
N ARG A 385 -2.72 -39.60 2.31
CA ARG A 385 -3.34 -40.64 1.48
C ARG A 385 -2.41 -41.80 1.16
N LYS A 386 -1.11 -41.55 0.93
CA LYS A 386 -0.11 -42.62 0.78
C LYS A 386 -0.04 -43.50 2.01
N VAL A 387 -0.03 -42.88 3.20
CA VAL A 387 -0.01 -43.62 4.47
C VAL A 387 -1.25 -44.49 4.61
N GLU A 388 -2.44 -43.95 4.29
CA GLU A 388 -3.69 -44.74 4.29
C GLU A 388 -3.62 -45.91 3.31
N GLN A 389 -3.17 -45.69 2.08
CA GLN A 389 -3.06 -46.70 1.04
C GLN A 389 -2.03 -47.76 1.39
N LEU A 390 -0.84 -47.37 1.92
CA LEU A 390 0.18 -48.32 2.37
C LEU A 390 -0.30 -49.15 3.56
N SER A 391 -1.04 -48.55 4.49
CA SER A 391 -1.61 -49.26 5.65
C SER A 391 -2.71 -50.23 5.26
N ALA A 392 -3.36 -50.02 4.14
CA ALA A 392 -4.40 -50.94 3.61
C ALA A 392 -3.85 -52.08 2.76
N LEU A 393 -2.54 -52.08 2.46
CA LEU A 393 -1.89 -53.18 1.75
C LEU A 393 -1.78 -54.40 2.67
N GLY A 394 -1.96 -55.60 2.09
CA GLY A 394 -1.77 -56.85 2.80
C GLY A 394 -0.30 -57.16 3.15
N ASP A 395 -0.05 -58.35 3.75
CA ASP A 395 1.26 -58.73 4.27
C ASP A 395 2.37 -58.86 3.20
N ASN A 396 2.02 -58.98 1.90
CA ASN A 396 3.00 -59.18 0.82
C ASN A 396 2.63 -58.30 -0.40
N PRO A 397 2.73 -56.97 -0.33
CA PRO A 397 2.48 -56.08 -1.47
C PRO A 397 3.54 -56.27 -2.57
N SER A 398 3.11 -56.21 -3.81
CA SER A 398 4.05 -56.24 -4.94
C SER A 398 4.89 -54.96 -5.00
N PRO A 399 6.13 -55.01 -5.53
CA PRO A 399 6.95 -53.81 -5.75
C PRO A 399 6.24 -52.75 -6.59
N ASP A 400 5.40 -53.14 -7.57
CA ASP A 400 4.66 -52.21 -8.43
C ASP A 400 3.54 -51.51 -7.64
N GLU A 401 2.83 -52.17 -6.73
CA GLU A 401 1.83 -51.54 -5.86
C GLU A 401 2.49 -50.49 -4.97
N LEU A 402 3.58 -50.87 -4.31
CA LEU A 402 4.36 -49.92 -3.50
C LEU A 402 4.85 -48.74 -4.29
N TYR A 403 5.45 -48.99 -5.46
CA TYR A 403 5.98 -47.96 -6.34
C TYR A 403 4.86 -47.00 -6.82
N ASN A 404 3.70 -47.51 -7.19
CA ASN A 404 2.55 -46.70 -7.62
C ASN A 404 2.02 -45.78 -6.54
N ILE A 405 2.07 -46.18 -5.27
CA ILE A 405 1.67 -45.34 -4.14
C ILE A 405 2.76 -44.27 -3.86
N ILE A 406 4.01 -44.69 -3.73
CA ILE A 406 5.13 -43.82 -3.35
C ILE A 406 5.34 -42.70 -4.37
N ARG A 407 5.22 -42.98 -5.66
CA ARG A 407 5.47 -42.01 -6.72
C ARG A 407 4.38 -40.94 -6.90
N GLN A 408 3.23 -41.06 -6.19
CA GLN A 408 2.21 -40.01 -6.24
C GLN A 408 2.82 -38.69 -5.75
N ASP A 409 2.69 -37.63 -6.51
CA ASP A 409 3.19 -36.31 -6.15
C ASP A 409 2.33 -35.23 -6.79
N VAL A 410 2.50 -33.98 -6.32
CA VAL A 410 1.86 -32.80 -6.88
C VAL A 410 2.45 -32.50 -8.25
N ARG A 411 1.57 -32.32 -9.23
CA ARG A 411 1.98 -31.81 -10.55
C ARG A 411 1.87 -30.30 -10.55
N SER A 412 3.00 -29.63 -10.69
CA SER A 412 3.08 -28.17 -10.71
C SER A 412 3.93 -27.69 -11.88
N GLU A 413 3.39 -26.75 -12.66
CA GLU A 413 4.02 -26.23 -13.86
C GLU A 413 3.90 -24.70 -13.91
N LYS A 414 4.90 -24.04 -14.46
CA LYS A 414 4.80 -22.61 -14.76
C LYS A 414 4.11 -22.45 -16.12
N VAL A 415 2.79 -22.36 -16.08
CA VAL A 415 1.96 -22.26 -17.29
C VAL A 415 1.94 -20.84 -17.85
N ALA A 416 1.79 -19.82 -16.99
CA ALA A 416 1.70 -18.43 -17.41
C ALA A 416 3.04 -17.69 -17.20
N TRP A 417 3.43 -16.89 -18.20
CA TRP A 417 4.61 -16.04 -18.19
C TRP A 417 4.20 -14.60 -18.47
N LYS A 418 4.65 -13.68 -17.65
CA LYS A 418 4.41 -12.24 -17.86
C LYS A 418 5.56 -11.66 -18.70
N ASP A 419 5.27 -11.18 -19.91
CA ASP A 419 6.24 -10.45 -20.71
C ASP A 419 6.33 -9.00 -20.24
N ILE A 420 7.45 -8.68 -19.58
CA ILE A 420 7.72 -7.34 -19.01
C ILE A 420 7.90 -6.28 -20.10
N LYS A 421 8.26 -6.67 -21.33
CA LYS A 421 8.51 -5.73 -22.45
C LYS A 421 7.22 -5.16 -23.05
N LEU A 422 6.12 -5.89 -23.00
CA LEU A 422 4.82 -5.45 -23.50
C LEU A 422 4.05 -4.63 -22.45
N ARG A 423 4.64 -3.54 -21.97
CA ARG A 423 3.88 -2.56 -21.18
C ARG A 423 3.06 -1.68 -22.12
N THR A 424 1.76 -1.66 -21.91
CA THR A 424 0.68 -1.06 -22.72
C THR A 424 0.72 0.47 -22.88
N PHE A 425 1.89 1.10 -23.04
CA PHE A 425 2.07 2.55 -23.01
C PHE A 425 2.10 3.25 -24.37
N ILE A 426 2.10 2.53 -25.48
CA ILE A 426 2.45 3.11 -26.77
C ILE A 426 1.25 3.39 -27.67
N THR A 427 0.04 2.92 -27.35
CA THR A 427 -1.10 3.08 -28.25
C THR A 427 -2.37 3.60 -27.58
N GLU A 428 -2.97 4.62 -28.17
CA GLU A 428 -4.33 5.10 -27.89
C GLU A 428 -5.35 4.29 -28.71
N GLY A 429 -6.50 3.95 -28.12
CA GLY A 429 -7.64 3.42 -28.84
C GLY A 429 -7.82 1.88 -28.88
N THR A 430 -8.44 1.37 -29.92
CA THR A 430 -8.87 -0.02 -30.12
C THR A 430 -7.73 -1.06 -30.08
N SER A 431 -6.49 -0.66 -30.38
CA SER A 431 -5.31 -1.52 -30.30
C SER A 431 -4.91 -1.91 -28.85
N ARG A 432 -5.47 -1.25 -27.83
CA ARG A 432 -5.23 -1.55 -26.42
C ARG A 432 -5.84 -2.89 -25.98
N LYS A 433 -6.94 -3.30 -26.58
CA LYS A 433 -7.57 -4.61 -26.32
C LYS A 433 -6.72 -5.76 -26.89
N ASP A 434 -6.17 -5.57 -28.08
CA ASP A 434 -5.27 -6.57 -28.69
C ASP A 434 -3.96 -6.71 -27.92
N LEU A 435 -3.39 -5.61 -27.43
CA LEU A 435 -2.17 -5.64 -26.60
C LEU A 435 -2.41 -6.30 -25.22
N ALA A 436 -3.60 -6.12 -24.62
CA ALA A 436 -3.93 -6.76 -23.35
C ALA A 436 -3.97 -8.28 -23.46
N SER A 437 -4.34 -8.82 -24.64
CA SER A 437 -4.34 -10.26 -24.91
C SER A 437 -2.94 -10.88 -25.03
N HIS A 438 -1.90 -10.07 -25.19
CA HIS A 438 -0.51 -10.50 -25.38
C HIS A 438 0.41 -10.20 -24.18
N VAL A 439 -0.14 -9.78 -23.04
CA VAL A 439 0.64 -9.51 -21.82
C VAL A 439 1.22 -10.79 -21.21
N TYR A 440 0.58 -11.92 -21.46
CA TYR A 440 1.00 -13.21 -20.94
C TYR A 440 1.25 -14.19 -22.07
N ASP A 441 2.36 -14.94 -21.97
CA ASP A 441 2.64 -16.12 -22.76
C ASP A 441 2.28 -17.38 -21.98
N ILE A 442 2.12 -18.51 -22.67
CA ILE A 442 1.83 -19.81 -22.06
C ILE A 442 2.84 -20.86 -22.47
N THR A 443 3.12 -21.78 -21.54
CA THR A 443 3.87 -23.00 -21.83
C THR A 443 2.93 -24.03 -22.43
N TYR A 444 3.15 -24.44 -23.66
CA TYR A 444 2.42 -25.52 -24.30
C TYR A 444 2.91 -26.90 -23.83
N GLU A 445 2.09 -27.93 -23.98
CA GLU A 445 2.40 -29.33 -23.65
C GLU A 445 2.67 -29.61 -22.16
N CYS A 446 2.42 -28.64 -21.28
CA CYS A 446 2.55 -28.80 -19.83
C CYS A 446 1.36 -29.50 -19.16
N ILE A 447 0.24 -29.65 -19.90
CA ILE A 447 -0.96 -30.40 -19.45
C ILE A 447 -1.39 -31.41 -20.53
N GLN A 448 -2.14 -32.44 -20.15
CA GLN A 448 -2.79 -33.36 -21.06
C GLN A 448 -4.17 -32.79 -21.46
N PRO A 449 -4.35 -32.37 -22.74
CA PRO A 449 -5.61 -31.79 -23.20
C PRO A 449 -6.81 -32.69 -22.90
N TYR A 450 -7.93 -32.10 -22.53
CA TYR A 450 -9.24 -32.74 -22.23
C TYR A 450 -9.19 -33.73 -21.04
N LYS A 451 -8.06 -33.90 -20.39
CA LYS A 451 -7.87 -34.86 -19.29
C LYS A 451 -7.50 -34.20 -17.98
N ASP A 452 -6.57 -33.28 -18.03
CA ASP A 452 -6.06 -32.62 -16.83
C ASP A 452 -6.94 -31.40 -16.44
N ASN A 453 -7.20 -31.23 -15.16
CA ASN A 453 -7.66 -29.98 -14.58
C ASN A 453 -6.46 -29.03 -14.48
N LEU A 454 -6.66 -27.76 -14.81
CA LEU A 454 -5.68 -26.70 -14.64
C LEU A 454 -6.13 -25.78 -13.50
N VAL A 455 -5.40 -25.78 -12.40
CA VAL A 455 -5.61 -24.88 -11.27
C VAL A 455 -4.62 -23.72 -11.40
N ILE A 456 -5.12 -22.50 -11.40
CA ILE A 456 -4.28 -21.31 -11.48
C ILE A 456 -4.60 -20.34 -10.35
N ILE A 457 -3.60 -20.06 -9.50
CA ILE A 457 -3.76 -19.15 -8.37
C ILE A 457 -3.32 -17.74 -8.74
N ASP A 458 -4.13 -16.76 -8.35
CA ASP A 458 -3.83 -15.33 -8.40
C ASP A 458 -3.88 -14.73 -6.98
N ASP A 459 -3.30 -13.56 -6.80
CA ASP A 459 -3.34 -12.85 -5.51
C ASP A 459 -4.74 -12.33 -5.19
N SER A 460 -5.44 -11.75 -6.17
CA SER A 460 -6.78 -11.18 -5.99
C SER A 460 -7.52 -11.01 -7.32
N ILE A 461 -8.86 -11.07 -7.27
CA ILE A 461 -9.73 -10.78 -8.42
C ILE A 461 -10.62 -9.60 -8.06
N VAL A 462 -10.34 -8.43 -8.66
CA VAL A 462 -11.05 -7.17 -8.38
C VAL A 462 -12.08 -6.89 -9.47
N ARG A 463 -11.62 -6.43 -10.64
CA ARG A 463 -12.47 -6.07 -11.78
C ARG A 463 -12.77 -7.28 -12.68
N GLY A 464 -11.90 -8.27 -12.68
CA GLY A 464 -11.96 -9.45 -13.53
C GLY A 464 -11.58 -9.21 -14.99
N THR A 465 -11.14 -8.01 -15.36
CA THR A 465 -10.81 -7.66 -16.76
C THR A 465 -9.62 -8.47 -17.27
N THR A 466 -8.53 -8.52 -16.52
CA THR A 466 -7.36 -9.32 -16.89
C THR A 466 -7.70 -10.80 -17.03
N LEU A 467 -8.55 -11.31 -16.13
CA LEU A 467 -9.03 -12.69 -16.20
C LEU A 467 -9.81 -12.95 -17.48
N LYS A 468 -10.74 -12.07 -17.84
CA LYS A 468 -11.58 -12.19 -19.04
C LYS A 468 -10.81 -11.99 -20.35
N GLU A 469 -10.08 -10.87 -20.45
CA GLU A 469 -9.51 -10.43 -21.73
C GLU A 469 -8.19 -11.14 -22.07
N SER A 470 -7.47 -11.65 -21.06
CA SER A 470 -6.16 -12.28 -21.25
C SER A 470 -6.14 -13.73 -20.76
N ILE A 471 -6.23 -13.94 -19.46
CA ILE A 471 -5.87 -15.21 -18.81
C ILE A 471 -6.77 -16.38 -19.28
N LEU A 472 -8.10 -16.25 -19.22
CA LEU A 472 -9.00 -17.33 -19.62
C LEU A 472 -8.85 -17.68 -21.10
N ARG A 473 -8.65 -16.67 -21.97
CA ARG A 473 -8.46 -16.89 -23.42
C ARG A 473 -7.20 -17.67 -23.75
N ILE A 474 -6.08 -17.36 -23.08
CA ILE A 474 -4.83 -18.08 -23.34
C ILE A 474 -4.84 -19.48 -22.74
N LEU A 475 -5.43 -19.68 -21.55
CA LEU A 475 -5.53 -20.98 -20.92
C LEU A 475 -6.46 -21.94 -21.65
N ASP A 476 -7.55 -21.44 -22.27
CA ASP A 476 -8.47 -22.25 -23.09
C ASP A 476 -7.76 -22.92 -24.28
N ARG A 477 -6.68 -22.31 -24.80
CA ARG A 477 -5.86 -22.88 -25.90
C ARG A 477 -5.13 -24.18 -25.51
N LEU A 478 -4.96 -24.44 -24.23
CA LEU A 478 -4.38 -25.69 -23.74
C LEU A 478 -5.41 -26.83 -23.66
N HIS A 479 -6.70 -26.52 -23.88
CA HIS A 479 -7.82 -27.46 -23.83
C HIS A 479 -7.85 -28.29 -22.54
N PRO A 480 -7.74 -27.69 -21.33
CA PRO A 480 -7.86 -28.48 -20.12
C PRO A 480 -9.28 -29.04 -19.97
N LYS A 481 -9.41 -30.11 -19.18
CA LYS A 481 -10.74 -30.65 -18.80
C LYS A 481 -11.57 -29.59 -18.07
N LYS A 482 -10.93 -28.80 -17.21
CA LYS A 482 -11.51 -27.74 -16.38
C LYS A 482 -10.42 -26.75 -15.99
N ILE A 483 -10.77 -25.47 -15.91
CA ILE A 483 -9.92 -24.43 -15.33
C ILE A 483 -10.50 -24.07 -13.96
N VAL A 484 -9.68 -24.13 -12.91
CA VAL A 484 -10.01 -23.64 -11.58
C VAL A 484 -9.17 -22.39 -11.33
N VAL A 485 -9.81 -21.23 -11.30
CA VAL A 485 -9.15 -19.97 -10.94
C VAL A 485 -9.28 -19.76 -9.45
N VAL A 486 -8.15 -19.55 -8.79
CA VAL A 486 -8.06 -19.47 -7.33
C VAL A 486 -7.57 -18.08 -6.95
N SER A 487 -8.25 -17.42 -6.02
CA SER A 487 -7.82 -16.15 -5.44
C SER A 487 -7.31 -16.35 -4.02
N SER A 488 -6.07 -15.92 -3.71
CA SER A 488 -5.56 -15.96 -2.35
C SER A 488 -6.20 -14.91 -1.43
N ALA A 489 -6.91 -13.93 -2.01
CA ALA A 489 -7.78 -13.00 -1.29
C ALA A 489 -9.25 -13.46 -1.29
N PRO A 490 -10.03 -13.12 -0.25
CA PRO A 490 -11.48 -13.24 -0.29
C PRO A 490 -12.14 -12.37 -1.38
N GLN A 491 -13.44 -12.56 -1.62
CA GLN A 491 -14.21 -11.69 -2.52
C GLN A 491 -14.10 -10.23 -2.10
N ILE A 492 -13.61 -9.36 -2.99
CA ILE A 492 -13.54 -7.91 -2.76
C ILE A 492 -14.92 -7.33 -3.00
N ARG A 493 -15.58 -6.92 -1.92
CA ARG A 493 -16.98 -6.49 -1.88
C ARG A 493 -17.15 -4.99 -1.67
N TYR A 494 -16.16 -4.34 -1.04
CA TYR A 494 -16.26 -2.95 -0.59
C TYR A 494 -15.05 -2.13 -1.03
N PRO A 495 -15.25 -0.82 -1.32
CA PRO A 495 -14.19 0.08 -1.73
C PRO A 495 -13.09 0.29 -0.68
N ASP A 496 -11.97 0.81 -1.11
CA ASP A 496 -10.96 1.38 -0.22
C ASP A 496 -11.07 2.91 -0.16
N TYR A 497 -10.81 3.44 1.05
CA TYR A 497 -10.77 4.87 1.31
C TYR A 497 -9.48 5.30 2.02
N TYR A 498 -8.51 4.39 2.14
CA TYR A 498 -7.26 4.63 2.88
C TYR A 498 -6.02 4.66 1.98
N GLY A 499 -6.19 4.69 0.64
CA GLY A 499 -5.12 4.98 -0.31
C GLY A 499 -4.94 3.97 -1.44
N ILE A 500 -5.76 2.91 -1.54
CA ILE A 500 -5.78 2.03 -2.70
C ILE A 500 -6.84 2.56 -3.69
N ASP A 501 -6.49 2.61 -4.99
CA ASP A 501 -7.39 3.14 -6.03
C ASP A 501 -8.54 2.17 -6.36
N MET A 502 -9.43 1.98 -5.40
CA MET A 502 -10.64 1.17 -5.53
C MET A 502 -11.86 1.87 -4.91
N PRO A 503 -12.19 3.12 -5.31
CA PRO A 503 -13.23 3.89 -4.62
C PRO A 503 -14.66 3.57 -5.07
N ARG A 504 -14.88 2.81 -6.15
CA ARG A 504 -16.18 2.63 -6.80
C ARG A 504 -16.67 1.19 -6.73
N LEU A 505 -17.90 1.02 -6.23
CA LEU A 505 -18.55 -0.29 -6.11
C LEU A 505 -18.74 -0.98 -7.47
N GLU A 506 -19.16 -0.23 -8.50
CA GLU A 506 -19.44 -0.76 -9.83
C GLU A 506 -18.23 -1.31 -10.58
N GLU A 507 -17.02 -1.02 -10.10
CA GLU A 507 -15.80 -1.59 -10.67
C GLU A 507 -15.56 -3.04 -10.24
N PHE A 508 -16.13 -3.48 -9.12
CA PHE A 508 -15.91 -4.84 -8.61
C PHE A 508 -16.75 -5.88 -9.33
N CYS A 509 -16.11 -6.95 -9.80
CA CYS A 509 -16.82 -8.06 -10.43
C CYS A 509 -17.84 -8.70 -9.47
N VAL A 510 -17.52 -8.76 -8.17
CA VAL A 510 -18.41 -9.26 -7.12
C VAL A 510 -19.68 -8.41 -6.99
N PHE A 511 -19.54 -7.08 -6.95
CA PHE A 511 -20.67 -6.17 -6.88
C PHE A 511 -21.56 -6.28 -8.15
N ARG A 512 -20.93 -6.23 -9.32
CA ARG A 512 -21.65 -6.38 -10.60
C ARG A 512 -22.42 -7.70 -10.69
N ALA A 513 -21.82 -8.80 -10.28
CA ALA A 513 -22.47 -10.11 -10.24
C ALA A 513 -23.65 -10.11 -9.27
N THR A 514 -23.51 -9.48 -8.11
CA THR A 514 -24.60 -9.37 -7.13
C THR A 514 -25.76 -8.53 -7.66
N ILE A 515 -25.49 -7.40 -8.32
CA ILE A 515 -26.52 -6.59 -8.99
C ILE A 515 -27.25 -7.39 -10.09
N ALA A 516 -26.51 -8.18 -10.87
CA ALA A 516 -27.12 -9.04 -11.89
C ALA A 516 -28.06 -10.08 -11.27
N LEU A 517 -27.64 -10.74 -10.19
CA LEU A 517 -28.48 -11.69 -9.44
C LEU A 517 -29.73 -11.04 -8.84
N ILE A 518 -29.63 -9.82 -8.31
CA ILE A 518 -30.78 -9.05 -7.79
C ILE A 518 -31.81 -8.82 -8.90
N ARG A 519 -31.37 -8.40 -10.09
CA ARG A 519 -32.24 -8.15 -11.24
C ARG A 519 -32.89 -9.45 -11.75
N GLU A 520 -32.14 -10.53 -11.90
CA GLU A 520 -32.63 -11.82 -12.35
C GLU A 520 -33.69 -12.42 -11.41
N ARG A 521 -33.62 -12.08 -10.11
CA ARG A 521 -34.59 -12.55 -9.11
C ARG A 521 -35.73 -11.55 -8.85
N GLY A 522 -35.80 -10.44 -9.59
CA GLY A 522 -36.82 -9.41 -9.41
C GLY A 522 -36.77 -8.74 -8.03
N MET A 523 -35.57 -8.58 -7.46
CA MET A 523 -35.37 -8.05 -6.10
C MET A 523 -34.89 -6.59 -6.10
N GLU A 524 -35.20 -5.81 -7.13
CA GLU A 524 -34.73 -4.42 -7.26
C GLU A 524 -35.21 -3.51 -6.12
N HIS A 525 -36.32 -3.84 -5.44
CA HIS A 525 -36.78 -3.13 -4.23
C HIS A 525 -35.69 -3.09 -3.15
N LEU A 526 -34.86 -4.15 -3.04
CA LEU A 526 -33.75 -4.20 -2.09
C LEU A 526 -32.75 -3.04 -2.30
N LEU A 527 -32.48 -2.67 -3.56
CA LEU A 527 -31.56 -1.57 -3.86
C LEU A 527 -32.08 -0.24 -3.33
N LYS A 528 -33.40 0.00 -3.44
CA LYS A 528 -34.04 1.20 -2.88
C LYS A 528 -34.02 1.18 -1.36
N GLU A 529 -34.30 0.04 -0.73
CA GLU A 529 -34.24 -0.09 0.74
C GLU A 529 -32.84 0.21 1.28
N ILE A 530 -31.78 -0.28 0.60
CA ILE A 530 -30.39 -0.01 0.98
C ILE A 530 -30.04 1.47 0.77
N TYR A 531 -30.51 2.08 -0.33
CA TYR A 531 -30.32 3.52 -0.59
C TYR A 531 -30.89 4.38 0.55
N GLU A 532 -32.13 4.13 0.95
CA GLU A 532 -32.76 4.85 2.07
C GLU A 532 -32.03 4.58 3.41
N ALA A 533 -31.59 3.35 3.63
CA ALA A 533 -30.80 3.01 4.80
C ALA A 533 -29.45 3.74 4.83
N CYS A 534 -28.76 3.83 3.68
CA CYS A 534 -27.50 4.59 3.57
C CYS A 534 -27.70 6.08 3.88
N LYS A 535 -28.76 6.70 3.35
CA LYS A 535 -29.09 8.10 3.64
C LYS A 535 -29.30 8.31 5.15
N LYS A 536 -30.10 7.44 5.78
CA LYS A 536 -30.34 7.49 7.22
C LYS A 536 -29.07 7.33 8.07
N GLU A 537 -28.12 6.48 7.62
CA GLU A 537 -26.82 6.36 8.29
C GLU A 537 -25.99 7.64 8.17
N LEU A 538 -26.07 8.36 7.06
CA LEU A 538 -25.35 9.63 6.86
C LEU A 538 -25.92 10.81 7.64
N GLU A 539 -27.20 10.76 8.08
CA GLU A 539 -27.81 11.77 8.95
C GLU A 539 -27.27 11.72 10.38
N LYS A 540 -26.61 10.62 10.79
CA LYS A 540 -26.06 10.48 12.13
C LYS A 540 -24.85 11.40 12.33
N PRO A 541 -24.66 11.94 13.55
CA PRO A 541 -23.43 12.65 13.90
C PRO A 541 -22.18 11.77 13.70
N LYS A 542 -21.07 12.38 13.30
CA LYS A 542 -19.82 11.65 13.01
C LYS A 542 -19.25 10.93 14.24
N ASP A 543 -19.40 11.54 15.43
CA ASP A 543 -18.74 11.13 16.67
C ASP A 543 -19.71 10.56 17.73
N ASP A 544 -20.90 10.10 17.33
CA ASP A 544 -21.84 9.50 18.26
C ASP A 544 -21.44 8.06 18.61
N ALA A 545 -20.63 7.90 19.66
CA ALA A 545 -20.21 6.60 20.16
C ALA A 545 -21.38 5.69 20.61
N LYS A 546 -22.56 6.25 20.91
CA LYS A 546 -23.73 5.48 21.33
C LYS A 546 -24.52 4.92 20.15
N ASN A 547 -24.46 5.59 19.00
CA ASN A 547 -25.13 5.17 17.78
C ASN A 547 -24.19 5.32 16.56
N PRO A 548 -23.11 4.55 16.49
CA PRO A 548 -22.11 4.68 15.44
C PRO A 548 -22.72 4.43 14.05
N ILE A 549 -22.15 5.06 13.04
CA ILE A 549 -22.53 4.87 11.64
C ILE A 549 -22.23 3.43 11.24
N LYS A 550 -23.18 2.77 10.57
CA LYS A 550 -23.07 1.39 10.11
C LYS A 550 -22.99 1.32 8.59
N ASN A 551 -22.34 0.32 8.08
CA ASN A 551 -22.31 0.01 6.65
C ASN A 551 -23.61 -0.68 6.23
N ALA A 552 -24.56 0.08 5.71
CA ALA A 552 -25.85 -0.43 5.22
C ALA A 552 -25.72 -1.24 3.91
N VAL A 553 -24.64 -1.00 3.13
CA VAL A 553 -24.38 -1.69 1.85
C VAL A 553 -24.19 -3.20 2.04
N ARG A 554 -23.83 -3.65 3.24
CA ARG A 554 -23.71 -5.08 3.55
C ARG A 554 -24.99 -5.88 3.25
N ALA A 555 -26.15 -5.25 3.29
CA ALA A 555 -27.43 -5.91 3.03
C ALA A 555 -27.53 -6.47 1.59
N ILE A 556 -26.79 -5.90 0.62
CA ILE A 556 -26.83 -6.31 -0.78
C ILE A 556 -26.37 -7.76 -0.99
N TYR A 557 -25.44 -8.24 -0.17
CA TYR A 557 -24.85 -9.58 -0.30
C TYR A 557 -25.60 -10.66 0.48
N LYS A 558 -26.47 -10.28 1.45
CA LYS A 558 -27.16 -11.21 2.36
C LYS A 558 -28.02 -12.28 1.65
N PRO A 559 -28.74 -11.96 0.55
CA PRO A 559 -29.60 -12.94 -0.11
C PRO A 559 -28.85 -14.04 -0.86
N PHE A 560 -27.54 -13.93 -1.02
CA PHE A 560 -26.76 -14.79 -1.92
C PHE A 560 -25.63 -15.51 -1.18
N THR A 561 -25.40 -16.76 -1.56
CA THR A 561 -24.22 -17.51 -1.14
C THR A 561 -22.98 -17.09 -1.95
N VAL A 562 -21.80 -17.36 -1.41
CA VAL A 562 -20.52 -17.13 -2.11
C VAL A 562 -20.50 -17.88 -3.46
N ASP A 563 -21.01 -19.12 -3.50
CA ASP A 563 -21.03 -19.96 -4.70
C ASP A 563 -21.97 -19.43 -5.79
N GLU A 564 -23.10 -18.83 -5.41
CA GLU A 564 -24.01 -18.19 -6.36
C GLU A 564 -23.35 -16.97 -7.02
N ILE A 565 -22.68 -16.15 -6.20
CA ILE A 565 -21.92 -15.00 -6.70
C ILE A 565 -20.77 -15.46 -7.59
N ASN A 566 -20.00 -16.49 -7.19
CA ASN A 566 -18.90 -17.03 -8.00
C ASN A 566 -19.37 -17.52 -9.35
N ARG A 567 -20.47 -18.28 -9.40
CA ARG A 567 -21.06 -18.74 -10.68
C ARG A 567 -21.47 -17.57 -11.57
N LYS A 568 -22.05 -16.52 -10.99
CA LYS A 568 -22.44 -15.32 -11.75
C LYS A 568 -21.23 -14.54 -12.25
N ILE A 569 -20.15 -14.45 -11.47
CA ILE A 569 -18.90 -13.84 -11.91
C ILE A 569 -18.35 -14.58 -13.14
N ILE A 570 -18.33 -15.92 -13.12
CA ILE A 570 -17.85 -16.72 -14.27
C ILE A 570 -18.72 -16.46 -15.49
N GLU A 571 -20.04 -16.49 -15.35
CA GLU A 571 -20.96 -16.22 -16.46
C GLU A 571 -20.67 -14.88 -17.13
N MET A 572 -20.38 -13.84 -16.34
CA MET A 572 -20.07 -12.49 -16.83
C MET A 572 -18.66 -12.34 -17.41
N LEU A 573 -17.69 -13.09 -16.87
CA LEU A 573 -16.29 -12.99 -17.24
C LEU A 573 -15.85 -14.02 -18.28
N ARG A 574 -16.65 -15.04 -18.58
CA ARG A 574 -16.33 -16.06 -19.56
C ARG A 574 -16.19 -15.43 -20.95
N PRO A 575 -15.05 -15.58 -21.65
CA PRO A 575 -14.89 -15.10 -23.01
C PRO A 575 -15.87 -15.78 -23.97
N GLU A 576 -16.32 -15.04 -24.99
CA GLU A 576 -17.13 -15.58 -26.05
C GLU A 576 -16.37 -16.67 -26.81
N GLY A 577 -17.05 -17.80 -27.11
CA GLY A 577 -16.47 -18.96 -27.81
C GLY A 577 -15.65 -19.90 -26.92
N MET A 578 -15.41 -19.56 -25.64
CA MET A 578 -14.71 -20.44 -24.70
C MET A 578 -15.56 -21.68 -24.38
N THR A 579 -14.98 -22.88 -24.54
CA THR A 579 -15.66 -24.17 -24.29
C THR A 579 -15.30 -24.81 -22.96
N THR A 580 -14.09 -24.59 -22.47
CA THR A 580 -13.60 -25.18 -21.21
C THR A 580 -14.44 -24.72 -20.01
N PRO A 581 -14.90 -25.65 -19.16
CA PRO A 581 -15.54 -25.29 -17.88
C PRO A 581 -14.60 -24.50 -16.97
N VAL A 582 -15.12 -23.46 -16.32
CA VAL A 582 -14.36 -22.61 -15.37
C VAL A 582 -15.06 -22.65 -14.01
N GLU A 583 -14.27 -22.73 -12.96
CA GLU A 583 -14.71 -22.58 -11.57
C GLU A 583 -13.86 -21.54 -10.85
N LEU A 584 -14.44 -20.75 -9.93
CA LEU A 584 -13.75 -19.80 -9.08
C LEU A 584 -13.73 -20.31 -7.65
N VAL A 585 -12.54 -20.24 -7.05
CA VAL A 585 -12.32 -20.49 -5.63
C VAL A 585 -11.68 -19.24 -5.01
N PHE A 586 -12.39 -18.59 -4.12
CA PHE A 586 -11.86 -17.49 -3.33
C PHE A 586 -11.44 -17.98 -1.95
N GLN A 587 -10.44 -17.33 -1.39
CA GLN A 587 -10.13 -17.45 0.03
C GLN A 587 -11.37 -17.12 0.86
N SER A 588 -11.54 -17.78 1.99
CA SER A 588 -12.55 -17.39 2.98
C SER A 588 -12.00 -16.28 3.89
N VAL A 589 -12.89 -15.48 4.49
CA VAL A 589 -12.47 -14.50 5.52
C VAL A 589 -11.85 -15.21 6.73
N GLU A 590 -12.36 -16.39 7.09
CA GLU A 590 -11.77 -17.21 8.15
C GLU A 590 -10.36 -17.69 7.78
N GLY A 591 -10.17 -18.19 6.55
CA GLY A 591 -8.85 -18.59 6.05
C GLY A 591 -7.85 -17.43 6.00
N LEU A 592 -8.33 -16.21 5.63
CA LEU A 592 -7.53 -15.00 5.72
C LEU A 592 -7.08 -14.72 7.16
N HIS A 593 -8.00 -14.78 8.13
CA HIS A 593 -7.68 -14.53 9.54
C HIS A 593 -6.76 -15.61 10.14
N ASN A 594 -6.87 -16.85 9.69
CA ASN A 594 -5.97 -17.93 10.09
C ASN A 594 -4.56 -17.74 9.53
N ALA A 595 -4.45 -17.27 8.29
CA ALA A 595 -3.17 -17.00 7.64
C ALA A 595 -2.49 -15.73 8.19
N ILE A 596 -3.29 -14.70 8.53
CA ILE A 596 -2.83 -13.38 8.97
C ILE A 596 -3.48 -13.02 10.34
N PRO A 597 -3.12 -13.72 11.41
CA PRO A 597 -3.86 -13.61 12.68
C PRO A 597 -3.68 -12.28 13.41
N LYS A 598 -2.59 -11.55 13.13
CA LYS A 598 -2.23 -10.31 13.84
C LYS A 598 -2.79 -9.03 13.19
N HIS A 599 -3.24 -9.09 11.95
CA HIS A 599 -3.60 -7.94 11.15
C HIS A 599 -5.00 -8.13 10.57
N ARG A 600 -5.97 -7.33 10.98
CA ARG A 600 -7.39 -7.50 10.64
C ARG A 600 -8.01 -6.33 9.89
N GLY A 601 -7.21 -5.62 9.11
CA GLY A 601 -7.68 -4.58 8.20
C GLY A 601 -8.33 -5.19 6.95
N ASP A 602 -9.51 -5.76 7.12
CA ASP A 602 -10.22 -6.61 6.16
C ASP A 602 -11.48 -5.96 5.58
N TRP A 603 -11.63 -4.64 5.70
CA TRP A 603 -12.82 -3.88 5.27
C TRP A 603 -13.23 -4.13 3.81
N TYR A 604 -12.30 -4.45 2.93
CA TYR A 604 -12.57 -4.82 1.52
C TYR A 604 -13.50 -6.03 1.39
N PHE A 605 -13.42 -6.96 2.33
CA PHE A 605 -14.11 -8.25 2.31
C PHE A 605 -15.32 -8.23 3.23
N THR A 606 -15.19 -7.63 4.42
CA THR A 606 -16.19 -7.63 5.49
C THR A 606 -17.06 -6.38 5.53
N GLY A 607 -16.55 -5.24 5.01
CA GLY A 607 -17.15 -3.92 5.16
C GLY A 607 -17.02 -3.33 6.57
N ASN A 608 -16.09 -3.85 7.39
CA ASN A 608 -15.76 -3.34 8.72
C ASN A 608 -14.68 -2.27 8.63
N TYR A 609 -15.04 -1.06 8.27
CA TYR A 609 -14.08 0.04 8.24
C TYR A 609 -13.67 0.46 9.64
N PRO A 610 -12.36 0.65 9.90
CA PRO A 610 -11.87 1.00 11.24
C PRO A 610 -12.25 2.44 11.66
N THR A 611 -12.50 3.35 10.70
CA THR A 611 -12.75 4.75 10.98
C THR A 611 -14.20 5.16 10.70
N PRO A 612 -14.75 6.14 11.44
CA PRO A 612 -16.07 6.72 11.15
C PRO A 612 -16.18 7.25 9.71
N GLY A 613 -15.14 7.90 9.20
CA GLY A 613 -15.09 8.42 7.84
C GLY A 613 -15.20 7.33 6.79
N GLY A 614 -14.50 6.20 6.97
CA GLY A 614 -14.62 5.04 6.08
C GLY A 614 -16.04 4.46 6.05
N MET A 615 -16.72 4.39 7.21
CA MET A 615 -18.12 3.98 7.29
C MET A 615 -19.07 4.95 6.59
N ARG A 616 -18.80 6.25 6.61
CA ARG A 616 -19.58 7.25 5.87
C ARG A 616 -19.38 7.07 4.36
N LEU A 617 -18.14 6.97 3.93
CA LEU A 617 -17.81 6.94 2.51
C LEU A 617 -18.36 5.69 1.79
N VAL A 618 -18.46 4.53 2.45
CA VAL A 618 -19.07 3.35 1.82
C VAL A 618 -20.57 3.53 1.58
N ASN A 619 -21.28 4.16 2.52
CA ASN A 619 -22.69 4.50 2.33
C ASN A 619 -22.86 5.55 1.22
N GLN A 620 -22.00 6.57 1.18
CA GLN A 620 -22.01 7.57 0.13
C GLN A 620 -21.71 6.97 -1.25
N ALA A 621 -20.78 6.02 -1.34
CA ALA A 621 -20.48 5.34 -2.59
C ALA A 621 -21.68 4.58 -3.16
N PHE A 622 -22.50 3.97 -2.28
CA PHE A 622 -23.72 3.30 -2.73
C PHE A 622 -24.82 4.30 -3.15
N ILE A 623 -24.95 5.41 -2.45
CA ILE A 623 -25.87 6.50 -2.82
C ILE A 623 -25.49 7.01 -4.22
N ASN A 624 -24.24 7.35 -4.45
CA ASN A 624 -23.74 7.83 -5.74
C ASN A 624 -23.98 6.82 -6.86
N TYR A 625 -23.74 5.52 -6.59
CA TYR A 625 -24.04 4.45 -7.54
C TYR A 625 -25.53 4.39 -7.87
N TYR A 626 -26.41 4.40 -6.86
CA TYR A 626 -27.86 4.30 -7.05
C TYR A 626 -28.41 5.48 -7.83
N GLU A 627 -28.01 6.72 -7.50
CA GLU A 627 -28.42 7.94 -8.18
C GLU A 627 -27.91 8.02 -9.62
N HIS A 628 -26.70 7.55 -9.88
CA HIS A 628 -26.15 7.46 -11.24
C HIS A 628 -26.97 6.51 -12.15
N VAL A 629 -27.46 5.41 -11.60
CA VAL A 629 -28.29 4.43 -12.32
C VAL A 629 -29.76 4.89 -12.44
N HIS A 630 -30.19 5.80 -11.53
CA HIS A 630 -31.55 6.37 -11.49
C HIS A 630 -31.52 7.90 -11.49
N PRO A 631 -31.13 8.56 -12.60
CA PRO A 631 -30.86 10.01 -12.63
C PRO A 631 -32.07 10.91 -12.33
N THR A 632 -33.29 10.39 -12.41
CA THR A 632 -34.53 11.12 -12.09
C THR A 632 -34.70 11.41 -10.58
N LEU A 633 -33.85 10.83 -9.72
CA LEU A 633 -33.89 11.05 -8.26
C LEU A 633 -32.89 12.13 -7.79
N SER A 634 -31.96 12.56 -8.65
CA SER A 634 -30.97 13.60 -8.34
C SER A 634 -31.49 15.04 -8.54
N GLU A 635 -32.68 15.20 -9.15
CA GLU A 635 -33.32 16.51 -9.41
C GLU A 635 -34.47 16.82 -8.42
N ALA A 636 -34.75 15.97 -7.43
CA ALA A 636 -35.75 16.14 -6.40
C ALA A 636 -35.10 16.38 -5.03
#